data_b38dfcf8f0471b47e4c206dc18c1a32c
#
_entry.id   b38dfcf8f0471b47e4c206dc18c1a32c
#
_cell.length_a   1.000
_cell.length_b   1.000
_cell.length_c   1.000
_cell.angle_alpha   90.00
_cell.angle_beta   90.00
_cell.angle_gamma   90.00
#
_symmetry.space_group_name_H-M   'P 1'
#
loop_
_entity.id
_entity.type
_entity.pdbx_description
1 polymer ?
#
loop_
_entity_poly.entity_id
_entity_poly.type
_entity_poly.pdbx_seq_one_letter_code
_entity_poly.pdbx_strand_id
1 'polypeptide(L)'
;MPETIAFQTKPEIAFEQIKAARTAGLPQGVVLMDAGYGNDTGLRTDITALGLRYVAGIGPNTSVWPPDEAPVPPQSRTGRGRPQTRLQRGQHQPLSVKALALSLPQEAWQTVTWREGSADWLASRFARRRVRPAHRDNLLSEARAEEWLLAEWPEGETEPTKYWFSNLPEDIAFDRLILNPAVGWAVRWMT
;
A
#
# COMPACT_ATOMS: atom_id res chain seq x y z
N MET A 1 -25.27 -34.68 -1.56
CA MET A 1 -25.36 -33.54 -2.48
C MET A 1 -23.99 -32.86 -2.44
N PRO A 2 -23.29 -32.63 -3.55
CA PRO A 2 -22.06 -31.84 -3.51
C PRO A 2 -22.45 -30.43 -3.04
N GLU A 3 -21.69 -29.89 -2.08
CA GLU A 3 -21.81 -28.50 -1.67
C GLU A 3 -21.67 -27.61 -2.91
N THR A 4 -22.54 -26.64 -3.08
CA THR A 4 -22.49 -25.71 -4.20
C THR A 4 -21.22 -24.90 -4.05
N ILE A 5 -20.23 -25.16 -4.89
CA ILE A 5 -18.97 -24.41 -4.89
C ILE A 5 -19.30 -22.99 -5.35
N ALA A 6 -19.23 -22.02 -4.44
CA ALA A 6 -19.34 -20.61 -4.77
C ALA A 6 -18.03 -20.13 -5.40
N PHE A 7 -18.13 -19.36 -6.48
CA PHE A 7 -16.97 -18.69 -7.08
C PHE A 7 -16.39 -17.66 -6.10
N GLN A 8 -15.08 -17.71 -5.90
CA GLN A 8 -14.34 -16.72 -5.11
C GLN A 8 -13.18 -16.19 -5.94
N THR A 9 -12.92 -14.90 -5.81
CA THR A 9 -11.74 -14.25 -6.39
C THR A 9 -10.49 -14.62 -5.59
N LYS A 10 -9.30 -14.47 -6.19
CA LYS A 10 -8.03 -14.70 -5.49
C LYS A 10 -7.88 -13.87 -4.20
N PRO A 11 -8.22 -12.56 -4.17
CA PRO A 11 -8.20 -11.77 -2.93
C PRO A 11 -9.13 -12.32 -1.85
N GLU A 12 -10.35 -12.76 -2.20
CA GLU A 12 -11.30 -13.35 -1.25
C GLU A 12 -10.76 -14.65 -0.65
N ILE A 13 -10.20 -15.52 -1.48
CA ILE A 13 -9.57 -16.78 -1.00
C ILE A 13 -8.41 -16.46 -0.05
N ALA A 14 -7.53 -15.50 -0.41
CA ALA A 14 -6.41 -15.10 0.42
C ALA A 14 -6.88 -14.54 1.76
N PHE A 15 -7.93 -13.73 1.76
CA PHE A 15 -8.52 -13.18 2.98
C PHE A 15 -9.07 -14.26 3.91
N GLU A 16 -9.81 -15.23 3.37
CA GLU A 16 -10.34 -16.35 4.16
C GLU A 16 -9.21 -17.21 4.75
N GLN A 17 -8.14 -17.43 4.04
CA GLN A 17 -6.96 -18.14 4.57
C GLN A 17 -6.29 -17.37 5.71
N ILE A 18 -6.12 -16.04 5.58
CA ILE A 18 -5.57 -15.18 6.63
C ILE A 18 -6.47 -15.23 7.89
N LYS A 19 -7.78 -15.15 7.70
CA LYS A 19 -8.76 -15.27 8.79
C LYS A 19 -8.66 -16.62 9.49
N ALA A 20 -8.59 -17.70 8.73
CA ALA A 20 -8.45 -19.05 9.27
C ALA A 20 -7.14 -19.21 10.08
N ALA A 21 -6.03 -18.73 9.56
CA ALA A 21 -4.74 -18.73 10.25
C ALA A 21 -4.80 -17.98 11.59
N ARG A 22 -5.43 -16.80 11.60
CA ARG A 22 -5.64 -16.01 12.82
C ARG A 22 -6.52 -16.75 13.83
N THR A 23 -7.63 -17.35 13.38
CA THR A 23 -8.55 -18.12 14.22
C THR A 23 -7.88 -19.35 14.81
N ALA A 24 -6.94 -19.97 14.07
CA ALA A 24 -6.12 -21.09 14.53
C ALA A 24 -5.03 -20.69 15.54
N GLY A 25 -4.94 -19.39 15.91
CA GLY A 25 -4.00 -18.90 16.92
C GLY A 25 -2.56 -18.79 16.43
N LEU A 26 -2.32 -18.74 15.11
CA LEU A 26 -0.98 -18.49 14.59
C LEU A 26 -0.46 -17.11 15.06
N PRO A 27 0.84 -17.00 15.40
CA PRO A 27 1.42 -15.74 15.82
C PRO A 27 1.19 -14.65 14.74
N GLN A 28 0.78 -13.46 15.20
CA GLN A 28 0.56 -12.34 14.32
C GLN A 28 1.89 -11.82 13.77
N GLY A 29 1.99 -11.77 12.45
CA GLY A 29 3.10 -11.20 11.71
C GLY A 29 2.64 -10.08 10.78
N VAL A 30 3.52 -9.68 9.88
CA VAL A 30 3.20 -8.75 8.79
C VAL A 30 2.77 -9.58 7.57
N VAL A 31 1.62 -9.26 7.00
CA VAL A 31 1.13 -9.91 5.78
C VAL A 31 1.87 -9.34 4.58
N LEU A 32 2.53 -10.20 3.83
CA LEU A 32 3.25 -9.82 2.62
C LEU A 32 2.41 -10.16 1.40
N MET A 33 2.30 -9.22 0.48
CA MET A 33 1.54 -9.37 -0.76
C MET A 33 2.34 -8.84 -1.94
N ASP A 34 2.31 -9.57 -3.04
CA ASP A 34 2.78 -9.06 -4.33
C ASP A 34 1.75 -8.07 -4.93
N ALA A 35 2.07 -7.49 -6.09
CA ALA A 35 1.19 -6.54 -6.76
C ALA A 35 -0.12 -7.16 -7.28
N GLY A 36 -0.17 -8.48 -7.46
CA GLY A 36 -1.38 -9.21 -7.83
C GLY A 36 -2.45 -9.15 -6.75
N TYR A 37 -2.04 -9.15 -5.49
CA TYR A 37 -2.92 -9.00 -4.33
C TYR A 37 -2.91 -7.58 -3.78
N GLY A 38 -1.73 -6.94 -3.72
CA GLY A 38 -1.56 -5.64 -3.10
C GLY A 38 -2.29 -4.50 -3.82
N ASN A 39 -2.58 -4.62 -5.11
CA ASN A 39 -3.43 -3.66 -5.83
C ASN A 39 -4.90 -3.72 -5.39
N ASP A 40 -5.36 -4.81 -4.77
CA ASP A 40 -6.72 -4.93 -4.29
C ASP A 40 -6.92 -4.12 -3.00
N THR A 41 -7.66 -3.02 -3.13
CA THR A 41 -7.94 -2.11 -2.02
C THR A 41 -8.85 -2.74 -0.97
N GLY A 42 -9.78 -3.62 -1.40
CA GLY A 42 -10.67 -4.35 -0.49
C GLY A 42 -9.87 -5.24 0.44
N LEU A 43 -8.99 -6.08 -0.12
CA LEU A 43 -8.13 -6.97 0.66
C LEU A 43 -7.28 -6.22 1.69
N ARG A 44 -6.63 -5.10 1.31
CA ARG A 44 -5.86 -4.28 2.26
C ARG A 44 -6.72 -3.71 3.39
N THR A 45 -7.92 -3.25 3.05
CA THR A 45 -8.89 -2.74 4.03
C THR A 45 -9.31 -3.84 5.01
N ASP A 46 -9.61 -5.03 4.51
CA ASP A 46 -10.05 -6.17 5.30
C ASP A 46 -8.95 -6.68 6.22
N ILE A 47 -7.70 -6.76 5.74
CA ILE A 47 -6.52 -7.09 6.56
C ILE A 47 -6.34 -6.07 7.69
N THR A 48 -6.49 -4.78 7.38
CA THR A 48 -6.43 -3.72 8.40
C THR A 48 -7.55 -3.84 9.42
N ALA A 49 -8.77 -4.15 8.99
CA ALA A 49 -9.92 -4.38 9.88
C ALA A 49 -9.72 -5.58 10.81
N LEU A 50 -8.96 -6.58 10.39
CA LEU A 50 -8.52 -7.68 11.27
C LEU A 50 -7.45 -7.24 12.29
N GLY A 51 -6.98 -5.99 12.28
CA GLY A 51 -5.89 -5.52 13.14
C GLY A 51 -4.51 -6.01 12.72
N LEU A 52 -4.37 -6.54 11.51
CA LEU A 52 -3.10 -7.02 10.99
C LEU A 52 -2.33 -5.92 10.25
N ARG A 53 -1.01 -6.06 10.27
CA ARG A 53 -0.10 -5.21 9.50
C ARG A 53 0.23 -5.87 8.17
N TYR A 54 0.53 -5.03 7.15
CA TYR A 54 0.91 -5.54 5.84
C TYR A 54 1.99 -4.70 5.17
N VAL A 55 2.67 -5.33 4.21
CA VAL A 55 3.44 -4.70 3.15
C VAL A 55 2.95 -5.31 1.83
N ALA A 56 2.46 -4.45 0.96
CA ALA A 56 1.76 -4.85 -0.26
C ALA A 56 2.42 -4.22 -1.48
N GLY A 57 2.97 -5.02 -2.37
CA GLY A 57 3.41 -4.58 -3.70
C GLY A 57 2.25 -3.94 -4.46
N ILE A 58 2.53 -2.85 -5.18
CA ILE A 58 1.53 -2.12 -5.97
C ILE A 58 2.09 -1.71 -7.32
N GLY A 59 1.19 -1.50 -8.28
CA GLY A 59 1.58 -1.04 -9.60
C GLY A 59 1.95 0.45 -9.65
N PRO A 60 2.79 0.88 -10.60
CA PRO A 60 3.28 2.27 -10.73
C PRO A 60 2.16 3.29 -10.98
N ASN A 61 1.04 2.86 -11.51
CA ASN A 61 -0.13 3.70 -11.80
C ASN A 61 -1.14 3.80 -10.64
N THR A 62 -0.84 3.18 -9.49
CA THR A 62 -1.69 3.28 -8.31
C THR A 62 -1.80 4.73 -7.86
N SER A 63 -3.04 5.21 -7.69
CA SER A 63 -3.31 6.62 -7.36
C SER A 63 -3.23 6.87 -5.87
N VAL A 64 -2.59 7.98 -5.51
CA VAL A 64 -2.45 8.46 -4.13
C VAL A 64 -2.68 9.96 -4.05
N TRP A 65 -3.12 10.43 -2.92
CA TRP A 65 -3.01 11.82 -2.51
C TRP A 65 -1.61 12.04 -1.94
N PRO A 66 -0.92 13.09 -2.40
CA PRO A 66 0.38 13.47 -1.84
C PRO A 66 0.30 13.75 -0.32
N PRO A 67 1.43 13.85 0.37
CA PRO A 67 1.46 14.33 1.74
C PRO A 67 0.70 15.65 1.88
N ASP A 68 0.00 15.82 3.00
CA ASP A 68 -0.76 17.02 3.36
C ASP A 68 -1.99 17.31 2.45
N GLU A 69 -2.27 16.43 1.49
CA GLU A 69 -3.45 16.54 0.64
C GLU A 69 -4.48 15.43 0.93
N ALA A 70 -5.74 15.78 0.78
CA ALA A 70 -6.85 14.84 0.98
C ALA A 70 -8.06 15.25 0.12
N PRO A 71 -8.96 14.30 -0.21
CA PRO A 71 -10.24 14.64 -0.79
C PRO A 71 -11.07 15.46 0.20
N VAL A 72 -11.89 16.35 -0.34
CA VAL A 72 -12.77 17.22 0.46
C VAL A 72 -13.97 16.42 0.97
N PRO A 73 -14.25 16.43 2.29
CA PRO A 73 -15.45 15.79 2.83
C PRO A 73 -16.74 16.36 2.25
N PRO A 74 -17.82 15.58 2.18
CA PRO A 74 -19.11 16.07 1.73
C PRO A 74 -19.58 17.19 2.63
N GLN A 75 -19.93 18.35 2.02
CA GLN A 75 -20.44 19.50 2.77
C GLN A 75 -21.96 19.42 2.84
N SER A 76 -22.51 19.63 4.04
CA SER A 76 -23.94 19.82 4.21
C SER A 76 -24.35 21.15 3.58
N ARG A 77 -25.16 21.09 2.52
CA ARG A 77 -25.76 22.31 1.92
C ARG A 77 -27.18 22.51 2.47
N THR A 78 -27.40 23.67 3.05
CA THR A 78 -28.74 24.17 3.38
C THR A 78 -29.38 24.74 2.10
N GLY A 79 -29.98 23.87 1.27
CA GLY A 79 -30.58 24.32 0.02
C GLY A 79 -31.37 23.18 -0.68
N ARG A 80 -32.12 23.56 -1.73
CA ARG A 80 -32.83 22.58 -2.58
C ARG A 80 -31.79 21.73 -3.35
N GLY A 81 -31.85 20.41 -3.21
CA GLY A 81 -31.02 19.46 -3.92
C GLY A 81 -30.70 18.24 -3.05
N ARG A 82 -30.19 17.18 -3.70
CA ARG A 82 -29.74 15.98 -2.97
C ARG A 82 -28.46 16.32 -2.18
N PRO A 83 -28.40 16.03 -0.88
CA PRO A 83 -27.19 16.24 -0.09
C PRO A 83 -26.00 15.47 -0.69
N GLN A 84 -24.84 16.09 -0.67
CA GLN A 84 -23.59 15.42 -1.02
C GLN A 84 -23.25 14.42 0.10
N THR A 85 -23.04 13.17 -0.26
CA THR A 85 -22.72 12.10 0.69
C THR A 85 -21.34 11.48 0.42
N ARG A 86 -20.64 11.95 -0.60
CA ARG A 86 -19.37 11.38 -1.06
C ARG A 86 -18.28 12.44 -1.11
N LEU A 87 -17.05 11.97 -0.94
CA LEU A 87 -15.86 12.79 -1.06
C LEU A 87 -15.79 13.48 -2.42
N GLN A 88 -15.29 14.70 -2.41
CA GLN A 88 -15.08 15.53 -3.58
C GLN A 88 -13.58 15.71 -3.83
N ARG A 89 -13.20 15.77 -5.08
CA ARG A 89 -11.87 16.24 -5.48
C ARG A 89 -11.96 17.77 -5.60
N GLY A 90 -11.27 18.47 -4.70
CA GLY A 90 -11.19 19.92 -4.70
C GLY A 90 -10.26 20.43 -5.81
N GLN A 91 -9.38 21.36 -5.46
CA GLN A 91 -8.37 21.92 -6.37
C GLN A 91 -7.22 20.92 -6.63
N HIS A 92 -6.99 20.00 -5.69
CA HIS A 92 -5.94 19.00 -5.78
C HIS A 92 -6.44 17.72 -6.45
N GLN A 93 -5.54 17.02 -7.10
CA GLN A 93 -5.83 15.76 -7.78
C GLN A 93 -4.85 14.68 -7.34
N PRO A 94 -5.30 13.43 -7.20
CA PRO A 94 -4.39 12.32 -6.93
C PRO A 94 -3.34 12.16 -8.03
N LEU A 95 -2.15 11.74 -7.64
CA LEU A 95 -1.05 11.39 -8.54
C LEU A 95 -0.87 9.88 -8.58
N SER A 96 -0.19 9.37 -9.61
CA SER A 96 0.32 8.02 -9.56
C SER A 96 1.51 7.93 -8.58
N VAL A 97 1.71 6.77 -7.94
CA VAL A 97 2.87 6.56 -7.06
C VAL A 97 4.18 6.77 -7.79
N LYS A 98 4.24 6.45 -9.08
CA LYS A 98 5.40 6.73 -9.94
C LYS A 98 5.63 8.24 -10.10
N ALA A 99 4.61 9.01 -10.42
CA ALA A 99 4.72 10.46 -10.57
C ALA A 99 5.16 11.11 -9.25
N LEU A 100 4.59 10.67 -8.12
CA LEU A 100 4.98 11.14 -6.81
C LEU A 100 6.45 10.79 -6.50
N ALA A 101 6.88 9.55 -6.75
CA ALA A 101 8.25 9.12 -6.51
C ALA A 101 9.26 9.93 -7.34
N LEU A 102 8.95 10.19 -8.61
CA LEU A 102 9.78 11.01 -9.50
C LEU A 102 9.85 12.49 -9.07
N SER A 103 8.86 13.00 -8.37
CA SER A 103 8.85 14.36 -7.84
C SER A 103 9.65 14.53 -6.55
N LEU A 104 10.08 13.43 -5.92
CA LEU A 104 10.84 13.50 -4.67
C LEU A 104 12.24 14.06 -4.90
N PRO A 105 12.73 14.94 -4.02
CA PRO A 105 14.10 15.43 -4.09
C PRO A 105 15.11 14.32 -3.80
N GLN A 106 16.35 14.50 -4.26
CA GLN A 106 17.38 13.48 -4.15
C GLN A 106 17.66 13.07 -2.69
N GLU A 107 17.55 14.00 -1.76
CA GLU A 107 17.78 13.79 -0.32
C GLU A 107 16.71 12.87 0.31
N ALA A 108 15.58 12.69 -0.37
CA ALA A 108 14.54 11.76 0.07
C ALA A 108 14.90 10.29 -0.16
N TRP A 109 15.91 10.04 -0.99
CA TRP A 109 16.37 8.71 -1.38
C TRP A 109 17.57 8.30 -0.55
N GLN A 110 17.48 7.15 0.10
CA GLN A 110 18.56 6.58 0.90
C GLN A 110 19.02 5.27 0.27
N THR A 111 20.34 5.12 0.10
CA THR A 111 20.91 3.86 -0.36
C THR A 111 20.90 2.85 0.77
N VAL A 112 20.31 1.69 0.51
CA VAL A 112 20.30 0.54 1.41
C VAL A 112 21.05 -0.59 0.73
N THR A 113 21.95 -1.22 1.47
CA THR A 113 22.69 -2.40 1.02
C THR A 113 22.20 -3.61 1.81
N TRP A 114 22.02 -4.72 1.14
CA TRP A 114 21.67 -5.97 1.78
C TRP A 114 22.40 -7.13 1.11
N ARG A 115 22.42 -8.26 1.81
CA ARG A 115 23.04 -9.48 1.28
C ARG A 115 21.97 -10.52 1.02
N GLU A 116 21.98 -11.12 -0.15
CA GLU A 116 21.08 -12.18 -0.54
C GLU A 116 21.79 -13.54 -0.45
N GLY A 117 21.50 -14.28 0.63
CA GLY A 117 22.14 -15.60 0.87
C GLY A 117 23.66 -15.50 1.01
N SER A 118 24.38 -16.33 0.25
CA SER A 118 25.86 -16.31 0.12
C SER A 118 26.35 -15.47 -1.06
N ALA A 119 25.45 -14.81 -1.80
CA ALA A 119 25.75 -13.99 -2.96
C ALA A 119 26.35 -12.63 -2.57
N ASP A 120 26.68 -11.84 -3.59
CA ASP A 120 27.25 -10.51 -3.44
C ASP A 120 26.28 -9.53 -2.73
N TRP A 121 26.84 -8.41 -2.29
CA TRP A 121 26.06 -7.32 -1.73
C TRP A 121 25.25 -6.66 -2.85
N LEU A 122 23.96 -6.49 -2.59
CA LEU A 122 23.04 -5.74 -3.41
C LEU A 122 22.83 -4.34 -2.81
N ALA A 123 22.62 -3.35 -3.66
CA ALA A 123 22.31 -1.99 -3.25
C ALA A 123 21.18 -1.42 -4.10
N SER A 124 20.30 -0.67 -3.46
CA SER A 124 19.25 0.08 -4.15
C SER A 124 18.92 1.34 -3.36
N ARG A 125 18.36 2.33 -4.03
CA ARG A 125 17.87 3.54 -3.38
C ARG A 125 16.41 3.36 -3.04
N PHE A 126 16.04 3.75 -1.81
CA PHE A 126 14.67 3.72 -1.33
C PHE A 126 14.22 5.10 -0.86
N ALA A 127 12.97 5.43 -1.13
CA ALA A 127 12.31 6.58 -0.56
C ALA A 127 10.98 6.16 0.08
N ARG A 128 10.60 6.83 1.17
CA ARG A 128 9.28 6.63 1.81
C ARG A 128 8.52 7.92 1.96
N ARG A 129 7.20 7.86 1.87
CA ARG A 129 6.30 8.99 2.15
C ARG A 129 5.01 8.49 2.79
N ARG A 130 4.44 9.31 3.65
CA ARG A 130 3.05 9.12 4.09
C ARG A 130 2.15 9.61 2.97
N VAL A 131 1.23 8.77 2.54
CA VAL A 131 0.30 9.06 1.45
C VAL A 131 -1.06 8.46 1.76
N ARG A 132 -2.09 8.96 1.11
CA ARG A 132 -3.45 8.44 1.24
C ARG A 132 -3.84 7.74 -0.05
N PRO A 133 -4.17 6.44 -0.04
CA PRO A 133 -4.64 5.74 -1.24
C PRO A 133 -5.92 6.39 -1.80
N ALA A 134 -5.92 6.67 -3.12
CA ALA A 134 -7.00 7.42 -3.78
C ALA A 134 -7.91 6.56 -4.66
N HIS A 135 -7.70 5.23 -4.70
CA HIS A 135 -8.52 4.36 -5.53
C HIS A 135 -9.99 4.40 -5.13
N ARG A 136 -10.86 4.84 -6.03
CA ARG A 136 -12.32 4.94 -5.82
C ARG A 136 -12.71 5.75 -4.57
N ASP A 137 -11.92 6.73 -4.18
CA ASP A 137 -12.20 7.60 -3.04
C ASP A 137 -13.52 8.39 -3.21
N ASN A 138 -13.85 8.76 -4.43
CA ASN A 138 -15.11 9.40 -4.80
C ASN A 138 -16.37 8.55 -4.53
N LEU A 139 -16.24 7.31 -4.11
CA LEU A 139 -17.35 6.46 -3.67
C LEU A 139 -17.51 6.45 -2.14
N LEU A 140 -16.55 7.02 -1.42
CA LEU A 140 -16.49 7.03 0.04
C LEU A 140 -17.09 8.33 0.60
N SER A 141 -17.53 8.27 1.85
CA SER A 141 -17.94 9.44 2.65
C SER A 141 -16.79 10.03 3.48
N GLU A 142 -15.77 9.21 3.77
CA GLU A 142 -14.61 9.57 4.57
C GLU A 142 -13.32 9.20 3.85
N ALA A 143 -12.29 10.02 4.05
CA ALA A 143 -10.98 9.77 3.48
C ALA A 143 -10.33 8.54 4.15
N ARG A 144 -9.64 7.71 3.35
CA ARG A 144 -8.85 6.59 3.91
C ARG A 144 -7.76 7.10 4.84
N ALA A 145 -7.33 6.25 5.75
CA ALA A 145 -6.13 6.52 6.54
C ALA A 145 -4.89 6.65 5.64
N GLU A 146 -3.89 7.34 6.14
CA GLU A 146 -2.59 7.38 5.50
C GLU A 146 -1.83 6.08 5.70
N GLU A 147 -1.06 5.74 4.69
CA GLU A 147 -0.19 4.57 4.66
C GLU A 147 1.22 5.00 4.25
N TRP A 148 2.20 4.16 4.52
CA TRP A 148 3.51 4.32 3.92
C TRP A 148 3.47 3.92 2.46
N LEU A 149 3.93 4.81 1.59
CA LEU A 149 4.44 4.49 0.27
C LEU A 149 5.95 4.27 0.39
N LEU A 150 6.42 3.12 -0.03
CA LEU A 150 7.83 2.82 -0.24
C LEU A 150 8.06 2.68 -1.73
N ALA A 151 9.11 3.33 -2.24
CA ALA A 151 9.56 3.22 -3.62
C ALA A 151 11.02 2.76 -3.66
N GLU A 152 11.34 1.85 -4.59
CA GLU A 152 12.69 1.38 -4.85
C GLU A 152 13.16 1.88 -6.21
N TRP A 153 14.38 2.42 -6.21
CA TRP A 153 15.09 2.84 -7.42
C TRP A 153 16.41 2.09 -7.51
N PRO A 154 16.45 0.95 -8.22
CA PRO A 154 17.68 0.17 -8.38
C PRO A 154 18.80 0.97 -9.08
N GLU A 155 20.03 0.61 -8.81
CA GLU A 155 21.18 1.16 -9.51
C GLU A 155 21.11 0.79 -11.00
N GLY A 156 21.43 1.75 -11.87
CA GLY A 156 21.37 1.58 -13.32
C GLY A 156 19.98 1.80 -13.95
N GLU A 157 18.92 1.83 -13.16
CA GLU A 157 17.60 2.15 -13.67
C GLU A 157 17.38 3.66 -13.84
N THR A 158 16.61 4.04 -14.85
CA THR A 158 16.31 5.45 -15.15
C THR A 158 15.20 6.03 -14.27
N GLU A 159 14.42 5.16 -13.59
CA GLU A 159 13.29 5.52 -12.78
C GLU A 159 13.02 4.47 -11.68
N PRO A 160 12.26 4.81 -10.63
CA PRO A 160 11.85 3.82 -9.64
C PRO A 160 11.00 2.71 -10.26
N THR A 161 11.29 1.46 -9.91
CA THR A 161 10.69 0.27 -10.55
C THR A 161 9.72 -0.47 -9.68
N LYS A 162 9.86 -0.40 -8.35
CA LYS A 162 9.01 -1.13 -7.40
C LYS A 162 8.40 -0.20 -6.37
N TYR A 163 7.15 -0.51 -6.00
CA TYR A 163 6.37 0.31 -5.09
C TYR A 163 5.58 -0.58 -4.13
N TRP A 164 5.45 -0.16 -2.88
CA TRP A 164 4.66 -0.85 -1.87
C TRP A 164 3.85 0.12 -1.03
N PHE A 165 2.68 -0.33 -0.61
CA PHE A 165 1.96 0.25 0.51
C PHE A 165 2.20 -0.53 1.79
N SER A 166 2.18 0.17 2.92
CA SER A 166 2.24 -0.46 4.22
C SER A 166 1.47 0.34 5.27
N ASN A 167 0.67 -0.38 6.08
CA ASN A 167 0.00 0.17 7.25
C ASN A 167 0.82 0.00 8.55
N LEU A 168 2.11 -0.21 8.44
CA LEU A 168 3.02 -0.20 9.60
C LEU A 168 2.97 1.15 10.33
N PRO A 169 3.30 1.18 11.64
CA PRO A 169 3.24 2.40 12.44
C PRO A 169 3.98 3.58 11.80
N GLU A 170 3.50 4.78 12.08
CA GLU A 170 4.09 6.01 11.52
C GLU A 170 5.51 6.26 12.01
N ASP A 171 5.79 5.88 13.24
CA ASP A 171 7.10 6.01 13.90
C ASP A 171 8.09 4.89 13.54
N ILE A 172 7.73 3.96 12.63
CA ILE A 172 8.64 2.88 12.24
C ILE A 172 9.94 3.45 11.67
N ALA A 173 11.07 2.96 12.15
CA ALA A 173 12.37 3.34 11.62
C ALA A 173 12.51 2.93 10.15
N PHE A 174 13.27 3.72 9.37
CA PHE A 174 13.39 3.52 7.92
C PHE A 174 13.99 2.15 7.57
N ASP A 175 15.04 1.76 8.26
CA ASP A 175 15.67 0.45 8.11
C ASP A 175 14.71 -0.70 8.43
N ARG A 176 13.88 -0.53 9.46
CA ARG A 176 12.86 -1.52 9.82
C ARG A 176 11.76 -1.65 8.77
N LEU A 177 11.42 -0.55 8.10
CA LEU A 177 10.45 -0.58 7.00
C LEU A 177 11.01 -1.37 5.80
N ILE A 178 12.32 -1.25 5.51
CA ILE A 178 12.96 -1.88 4.35
C ILE A 178 13.52 -3.26 4.70
N LEU A 179 14.22 -3.37 5.84
CA LEU A 179 14.95 -4.57 6.25
C LEU A 179 14.14 -5.49 7.19
N ASN A 180 12.89 -5.12 7.50
CA ASN A 180 12.02 -6.08 8.17
C ASN A 180 12.09 -7.38 7.37
N PRO A 181 12.37 -8.55 7.99
CA PRO A 181 12.37 -9.83 7.27
C PRO A 181 11.18 -10.00 6.35
N ALA A 182 10.07 -9.36 6.70
CA ALA A 182 8.87 -9.26 5.91
C ALA A 182 9.05 -8.46 4.61
N VAL A 183 9.78 -7.36 4.59
CA VAL A 183 10.05 -6.56 3.38
C VAL A 183 11.20 -7.15 2.57
N GLY A 184 12.25 -7.64 3.24
CA GLY A 184 13.34 -8.36 2.60
C GLY A 184 12.84 -9.59 1.82
N TRP A 185 11.80 -10.26 2.31
CA TRP A 185 11.14 -11.35 1.58
C TRP A 185 10.27 -10.85 0.42
N ALA A 186 9.57 -9.72 0.55
CA ALA A 186 8.80 -9.14 -0.55
C ALA A 186 9.72 -8.69 -1.71
N VAL A 187 10.88 -8.14 -1.39
CA VAL A 187 11.92 -7.82 -2.38
C VAL A 187 12.50 -9.10 -3.01
N ARG A 188 12.57 -10.20 -2.25
CA ARG A 188 13.21 -11.47 -2.63
C ARG A 188 12.37 -12.33 -3.58
N TRP A 189 11.04 -12.22 -3.56
CA TRP A 189 10.14 -13.06 -4.38
C TRP A 189 9.66 -12.36 -5.65
N MET A 190 10.06 -11.12 -5.89
CA MET A 190 9.66 -10.34 -7.07
C MET A 190 10.75 -10.23 -8.15
N THR A 191 11.86 -10.92 -7.97
CA THR A 191 12.92 -11.12 -9.00
C THR A 191 12.83 -12.54 -9.59
#